data_d7ef88a151a8a76af7e87be3ed03478a
#
_entry.id   d7ef88a151a8a76af7e87be3ed03478a
#
_cell.length_a   1.000
_cell.length_b   1.000
_cell.length_c   1.000
_cell.angle_alpha   90.00
_cell.angle_beta   90.00
_cell.angle_gamma   90.00
#
_symmetry.space_group_name_H-M   'P 1'
#
loop_
_entity.id
_entity.type
_entity.pdbx_description
1 polymer ?
#
loop_
_entity_poly.entity_id
_entity_poly.type
_entity_poly.pdbx_seq_one_letter_code
_entity_poly.pdbx_strand_id
1 'polypeptide(L)'
;MQYILQTNHITKTIGGRNIVNDVNLHIKKGEIYGFLGPNGAGKTTVMKMITNLWKPTNGTIEIFGETLSPQSYEVLKRMGSIIEFPTFYDHMTGYENLKLHCEYMGYYNHGSVENALDMLGLSDAAGKSVKNYSLGMKERLGIARAILCKPELLILDEPTNGLDPAGMKQIRDLLKTLCTEYGITIMISSHILSEIESIADTVGVINHGVMMKEISMKEIEQMSLAYIELSVLNTKKAAYVLSEKLGVDNFKIIEDEKIRIYDSHVSTQDLSKTLALNDVEVIS
;
A
#
# COMPACT_ATOMS: atom_id res chain seq x y z
N MET A 1 16.63 -8.43 9.38
CA MET A 1 15.20 -8.07 9.63
C MET A 1 14.37 -9.27 9.22
N GLN A 2 13.36 -9.64 9.98
CA GLN A 2 12.54 -10.82 9.67
C GLN A 2 11.32 -10.39 8.85
N TYR A 3 11.08 -11.02 7.71
CA TYR A 3 9.84 -10.86 6.95
C TYR A 3 8.70 -11.59 7.68
N ILE A 4 7.55 -10.94 7.79
CA ILE A 4 6.34 -11.54 8.34
C ILE A 4 5.53 -12.24 7.26
N LEU A 5 5.65 -11.76 6.02
CA LEU A 5 5.07 -12.34 4.82
C LEU A 5 6.08 -12.25 3.68
N GLN A 6 6.25 -13.34 2.96
CA GLN A 6 6.98 -13.37 1.71
C GLN A 6 6.31 -14.29 0.70
N THR A 7 6.40 -13.93 -0.57
CA THR A 7 5.93 -14.77 -1.67
C THR A 7 7.09 -15.11 -2.59
N ASN A 8 7.16 -16.36 -3.04
CA ASN A 8 8.22 -16.85 -3.89
C ASN A 8 7.61 -17.34 -5.21
N HIS A 9 7.83 -16.58 -6.29
CA HIS A 9 7.44 -16.90 -7.65
C HIS A 9 5.95 -17.26 -7.80
N ILE A 10 5.05 -16.58 -7.04
CA ILE A 10 3.64 -16.92 -7.10
C ILE A 10 3.03 -16.54 -8.44
N THR A 11 2.32 -17.49 -9.00
CA THR A 11 1.61 -17.36 -10.27
C THR A 11 0.17 -17.84 -10.12
N LYS A 12 -0.77 -17.11 -10.73
CA LYS A 12 -2.17 -17.52 -10.81
C LYS A 12 -2.65 -17.53 -12.24
N THR A 13 -3.00 -18.72 -12.72
CA THR A 13 -3.55 -18.93 -14.06
C THR A 13 -5.06 -19.16 -13.97
N ILE A 14 -5.85 -18.44 -14.76
CA ILE A 14 -7.31 -18.60 -14.88
C ILE A 14 -7.64 -18.61 -16.37
N GLY A 15 -8.36 -19.64 -16.82
CA GLY A 15 -8.75 -19.77 -18.22
C GLY A 15 -7.56 -19.76 -19.20
N GLY A 16 -6.42 -20.33 -18.80
CA GLY A 16 -5.19 -20.39 -19.62
C GLY A 16 -4.39 -19.08 -19.67
N ARG A 17 -4.79 -18.04 -18.92
CA ARG A 17 -4.07 -16.76 -18.85
C ARG A 17 -3.51 -16.54 -17.45
N ASN A 18 -2.26 -16.07 -17.36
CA ASN A 18 -1.67 -15.69 -16.10
C ASN A 18 -2.21 -14.31 -15.69
N ILE A 19 -3.04 -14.28 -14.63
CA ILE A 19 -3.56 -13.06 -14.02
C ILE A 19 -2.50 -12.47 -13.09
N VAL A 20 -1.73 -13.34 -12.42
CA VAL A 20 -0.54 -13.01 -11.66
C VAL A 20 0.58 -13.90 -12.17
N ASN A 21 1.75 -13.34 -12.41
CA ASN A 21 2.87 -14.03 -13.01
C ASN A 21 4.17 -13.71 -12.28
N ASP A 22 4.75 -14.70 -11.64
CA ASP A 22 6.07 -14.62 -11.01
C ASP A 22 6.23 -13.49 -9.98
N VAL A 23 5.23 -13.33 -9.10
CA VAL A 23 5.22 -12.24 -8.12
C VAL A 23 5.99 -12.63 -6.86
N ASN A 24 6.95 -11.77 -6.48
CA ASN A 24 7.74 -11.87 -5.27
C ASN A 24 7.49 -10.63 -4.40
N LEU A 25 7.08 -10.82 -3.14
CA LEU A 25 6.79 -9.77 -2.16
C LEU A 25 7.52 -10.05 -0.86
N HIS A 26 7.95 -8.99 -0.17
CA HIS A 26 8.71 -9.08 1.07
C HIS A 26 8.22 -8.03 2.07
N ILE A 27 7.33 -8.44 2.98
CA ILE A 27 6.76 -7.54 3.99
C ILE A 27 7.47 -7.76 5.32
N LYS A 28 8.03 -6.69 5.88
CA LYS A 28 8.74 -6.72 7.16
C LYS A 28 7.74 -6.60 8.31
N LYS A 29 8.09 -7.20 9.46
CA LYS A 29 7.27 -7.06 10.65
C LYS A 29 7.23 -5.60 11.13
N GLY A 30 6.03 -5.08 11.40
CA GLY A 30 5.81 -3.75 11.95
C GLY A 30 5.91 -2.62 10.92
N GLU A 31 5.74 -2.91 9.61
CA GLU A 31 5.65 -1.88 8.58
C GLU A 31 4.25 -1.78 7.97
N ILE A 32 3.96 -0.66 7.36
CA ILE A 32 2.85 -0.50 6.41
C ILE A 32 3.40 -0.70 5.01
N TYR A 33 2.97 -1.78 4.36
CA TYR A 33 3.33 -2.12 2.99
C TYR A 33 2.22 -1.66 2.02
N GLY A 34 2.54 -0.73 1.14
CA GLY A 34 1.65 -0.24 0.10
C GLY A 34 1.74 -1.09 -1.16
N PHE A 35 0.65 -1.71 -1.60
CA PHE A 35 0.59 -2.49 -2.84
C PHE A 35 -0.12 -1.69 -3.93
N LEU A 36 0.66 -1.02 -4.78
CA LEU A 36 0.20 -0.05 -5.77
C LEU A 36 0.05 -0.67 -7.16
N GLY A 37 -1.01 -0.33 -7.85
CA GLY A 37 -1.18 -0.70 -9.26
C GLY A 37 -2.56 -0.33 -9.80
N PRO A 38 -2.72 -0.20 -11.12
CA PRO A 38 -4.01 0.14 -11.73
C PRO A 38 -5.08 -0.93 -11.47
N ASN A 39 -6.33 -0.58 -11.75
CA ASN A 39 -7.42 -1.55 -11.69
C ASN A 39 -7.16 -2.69 -12.68
N GLY A 40 -7.36 -3.95 -12.22
CA GLY A 40 -7.06 -5.13 -13.02
C GLY A 40 -5.58 -5.55 -13.04
N ALA A 41 -4.68 -4.86 -12.30
CA ALA A 41 -3.26 -5.21 -12.25
C ALA A 41 -2.96 -6.55 -11.53
N GLY A 42 -3.93 -7.13 -10.81
CA GLY A 42 -3.77 -8.40 -10.10
C GLY A 42 -3.67 -8.26 -8.58
N LYS A 43 -3.80 -7.04 -8.01
CA LYS A 43 -3.70 -6.76 -6.56
C LYS A 43 -4.60 -7.68 -5.73
N THR A 44 -5.91 -7.62 -5.97
CA THR A 44 -6.91 -8.48 -5.28
C THR A 44 -6.61 -9.96 -5.43
N THR A 45 -6.13 -10.40 -6.60
CA THR A 45 -5.76 -11.80 -6.85
C THR A 45 -4.59 -12.23 -5.96
N VAL A 46 -3.55 -11.41 -5.84
CA VAL A 46 -2.43 -11.65 -4.93
C VAL A 46 -2.92 -11.71 -3.48
N MET A 47 -3.72 -10.76 -3.05
CA MET A 47 -4.27 -10.72 -1.69
C MET A 47 -5.17 -11.93 -1.40
N LYS A 48 -5.99 -12.38 -2.36
CA LYS A 48 -6.78 -13.63 -2.23
C LYS A 48 -5.90 -14.87 -2.06
N MET A 49 -4.72 -14.90 -2.67
CA MET A 49 -3.77 -16.01 -2.47
C MET A 49 -3.11 -15.93 -1.09
N ILE A 50 -2.71 -14.75 -0.64
CA ILE A 50 -2.11 -14.53 0.69
C ILE A 50 -3.10 -14.88 1.81
N THR A 51 -4.38 -14.54 1.65
CA THR A 51 -5.43 -14.85 2.63
C THR A 51 -5.98 -16.29 2.51
N ASN A 52 -5.33 -17.14 1.69
CA ASN A 52 -5.72 -18.54 1.46
C ASN A 52 -7.12 -18.74 0.86
N LEU A 53 -7.74 -17.66 0.36
CA LEU A 53 -9.02 -17.76 -0.39
C LEU A 53 -8.81 -18.43 -1.74
N TRP A 54 -7.66 -18.21 -2.36
CA TRP A 54 -7.27 -18.86 -3.60
C TRP A 54 -5.88 -19.50 -3.45
N LYS A 55 -5.69 -20.67 -4.07
CA LYS A 55 -4.36 -21.29 -4.18
C LYS A 55 -3.60 -20.68 -5.35
N PRO A 56 -2.30 -20.38 -5.21
CA PRO A 56 -1.44 -20.11 -6.35
C PRO A 56 -1.40 -21.34 -7.28
N THR A 57 -1.25 -21.12 -8.58
CA THR A 57 -1.00 -22.20 -9.56
C THR A 57 0.42 -22.70 -9.44
N ASN A 58 1.37 -21.80 -9.21
CA ASN A 58 2.78 -22.08 -8.94
C ASN A 58 3.30 -21.14 -7.86
N GLY A 59 4.45 -21.48 -7.28
CA GLY A 59 5.11 -20.72 -6.25
C GLY A 59 4.59 -21.02 -4.83
N THR A 60 5.14 -20.34 -3.84
CA THR A 60 4.83 -20.54 -2.42
C THR A 60 4.63 -19.21 -1.72
N ILE A 61 3.86 -19.24 -0.64
CA ILE A 61 3.62 -18.11 0.25
C ILE A 61 4.06 -18.55 1.64
N GLU A 62 4.84 -17.72 2.31
CA GLU A 62 5.27 -17.93 3.68
C GLU A 62 4.75 -16.79 4.54
N ILE A 63 4.10 -17.13 5.66
CA ILE A 63 3.56 -16.16 6.61
C ILE A 63 3.95 -16.60 8.01
N PHE A 64 4.51 -15.69 8.81
CA PHE A 64 5.05 -15.96 10.14
C PHE A 64 6.12 -17.06 10.17
N GLY A 65 6.85 -17.26 9.07
CA GLY A 65 7.86 -18.33 8.93
C GLY A 65 7.28 -19.70 8.56
N GLU A 66 5.98 -19.78 8.28
CA GLU A 66 5.30 -21.02 7.91
C GLU A 66 4.83 -20.97 6.46
N THR A 67 5.09 -22.00 5.67
CA THR A 67 4.55 -22.11 4.30
C THR A 67 3.05 -22.30 4.34
N LEU A 68 2.33 -21.42 3.66
CA LEU A 68 0.86 -21.42 3.62
C LEU A 68 0.34 -22.65 2.87
N SER A 69 -0.57 -23.36 3.53
CA SER A 69 -1.28 -24.54 3.01
C SER A 69 -2.78 -24.39 3.27
N PRO A 70 -3.63 -25.21 2.65
CA PRO A 70 -5.06 -25.19 2.94
C PRO A 70 -5.42 -25.45 4.41
N GLN A 71 -4.51 -26.08 5.16
CA GLN A 71 -4.69 -26.42 6.56
C GLN A 71 -4.04 -25.43 7.53
N SER A 72 -3.50 -24.30 7.06
CA SER A 72 -2.82 -23.30 7.89
C SER A 72 -3.79 -22.43 8.71
N TYR A 73 -4.73 -23.06 9.43
CA TYR A 73 -5.75 -22.33 10.20
C TYR A 73 -5.15 -21.47 11.31
N GLU A 74 -4.08 -21.94 11.96
CA GLU A 74 -3.43 -21.18 13.03
C GLU A 74 -2.73 -19.93 12.49
N VAL A 75 -2.17 -19.98 11.30
CA VAL A 75 -1.65 -18.79 10.58
C VAL A 75 -2.77 -17.80 10.32
N LEU A 76 -3.92 -18.28 9.80
CA LEU A 76 -5.04 -17.42 9.44
C LEU A 76 -5.71 -16.77 10.65
N LYS A 77 -5.71 -17.40 11.81
CA LYS A 77 -6.22 -16.79 13.07
C LYS A 77 -5.42 -15.57 13.51
N ARG A 78 -4.15 -15.48 13.12
CA ARG A 78 -3.26 -14.36 13.43
C ARG A 78 -3.35 -13.24 12.39
N MET A 79 -4.23 -13.38 11.40
CA MET A 79 -4.43 -12.42 10.32
C MET A 79 -5.82 -11.81 10.39
N GLY A 80 -5.92 -10.51 10.12
CA GLY A 80 -7.15 -9.82 9.80
C GLY A 80 -7.18 -9.47 8.32
N SER A 81 -8.34 -9.53 7.67
CA SER A 81 -8.40 -9.15 6.26
C SER A 81 -9.74 -8.58 5.84
N ILE A 82 -9.69 -7.65 4.89
CA ILE A 82 -10.83 -7.20 4.08
C ILE A 82 -10.40 -7.34 2.63
N ILE A 83 -11.08 -8.21 1.89
CA ILE A 83 -10.85 -8.43 0.48
C ILE A 83 -12.12 -8.05 -0.28
N GLU A 84 -12.01 -7.12 -1.22
CA GLU A 84 -13.13 -6.48 -1.91
C GLU A 84 -13.99 -5.67 -0.91
N PHE A 85 -15.23 -6.06 -0.64
CA PHE A 85 -16.14 -5.33 0.24
C PHE A 85 -16.47 -6.13 1.51
N PRO A 86 -16.49 -5.46 2.69
CA PRO A 86 -16.92 -6.13 3.90
C PRO A 86 -18.43 -6.41 3.84
N THR A 87 -18.81 -7.66 4.03
CA THR A 87 -20.21 -8.10 4.10
C THR A 87 -20.63 -8.32 5.54
N PHE A 88 -21.88 -7.95 5.84
CA PHE A 88 -22.46 -8.03 7.17
C PHE A 88 -23.88 -8.60 7.12
N TYR A 89 -24.38 -9.00 8.26
CA TYR A 89 -25.79 -9.28 8.45
C TYR A 89 -26.54 -7.96 8.64
N ASP A 90 -27.19 -7.49 7.57
CA ASP A 90 -27.78 -6.14 7.47
C ASP A 90 -28.83 -5.84 8.55
N HIS A 91 -29.54 -6.86 9.02
CA HIS A 91 -30.58 -6.71 10.07
C HIS A 91 -30.00 -6.70 11.48
N MET A 92 -28.78 -7.15 11.67
CA MET A 92 -28.07 -7.08 12.94
C MET A 92 -27.42 -5.72 13.14
N THR A 93 -27.20 -5.35 14.38
CA THR A 93 -26.47 -4.14 14.75
C THR A 93 -24.96 -4.32 14.47
N GLY A 94 -24.21 -3.20 14.48
CA GLY A 94 -22.73 -3.28 14.39
C GLY A 94 -22.14 -4.13 15.51
N TYR A 95 -22.64 -3.95 16.73
CA TYR A 95 -22.22 -4.74 17.89
C TYR A 95 -22.47 -6.24 17.70
N GLU A 96 -23.68 -6.62 17.30
CA GLU A 96 -24.05 -8.03 17.08
C GLU A 96 -23.22 -8.69 15.98
N ASN A 97 -22.94 -7.97 14.89
CA ASN A 97 -22.07 -8.48 13.82
C ASN A 97 -20.66 -8.78 14.33
N LEU A 98 -20.07 -7.88 15.13
CA LEU A 98 -18.74 -8.09 15.71
C LEU A 98 -18.74 -9.21 16.75
N LYS A 99 -19.78 -9.27 17.60
CA LYS A 99 -19.93 -10.34 18.58
C LYS A 99 -20.02 -11.71 17.92
N LEU A 100 -20.83 -11.83 16.86
CA LEU A 100 -20.95 -13.07 16.09
C LEU A 100 -19.61 -13.47 15.48
N HIS A 101 -18.81 -12.51 15.00
CA HIS A 101 -17.46 -12.79 14.50
C HIS A 101 -16.55 -13.34 15.61
N CYS A 102 -16.60 -12.79 16.84
CA CYS A 102 -15.88 -13.35 17.98
C CYS A 102 -16.24 -14.82 18.21
N GLU A 103 -17.53 -15.16 18.14
CA GLU A 103 -18.01 -16.52 18.32
C GLU A 103 -17.46 -17.48 17.25
N TYR A 104 -17.47 -17.07 15.97
CA TYR A 104 -16.87 -17.84 14.87
C TYR A 104 -15.36 -18.06 15.02
N MET A 105 -14.65 -17.04 15.54
CA MET A 105 -13.21 -17.11 15.74
C MET A 105 -12.81 -17.82 17.05
N GLY A 106 -13.79 -18.15 17.90
CA GLY A 106 -13.52 -18.67 19.24
C GLY A 106 -12.78 -17.68 20.14
N TYR A 107 -12.99 -16.36 19.91
CA TYR A 107 -12.30 -15.29 20.60
C TYR A 107 -13.20 -14.69 21.68
N TYR A 108 -12.91 -15.03 22.93
CA TYR A 108 -13.73 -14.64 24.10
C TYR A 108 -12.93 -13.67 24.99
N ASN A 109 -12.82 -12.42 24.57
CA ASN A 109 -12.20 -11.37 25.37
C ASN A 109 -13.24 -10.31 25.72
N HIS A 110 -13.47 -10.10 27.01
CA HIS A 110 -14.46 -9.13 27.49
C HIS A 110 -14.08 -7.70 27.07
N GLY A 111 -15.05 -6.95 26.54
CA GLY A 111 -14.85 -5.57 26.12
C GLY A 111 -14.17 -5.41 24.74
N SER A 112 -13.81 -6.50 24.06
CA SER A 112 -13.12 -6.42 22.77
C SER A 112 -13.97 -5.77 21.68
N VAL A 113 -15.28 -6.03 21.67
CA VAL A 113 -16.21 -5.46 20.69
C VAL A 113 -16.39 -3.97 20.93
N GLU A 114 -16.60 -3.57 22.17
CA GLU A 114 -16.71 -2.17 22.58
C GLU A 114 -15.44 -1.39 22.22
N ASN A 115 -14.28 -1.94 22.55
CA ASN A 115 -12.99 -1.32 22.24
C ASN A 115 -12.78 -1.18 20.73
N ALA A 116 -13.13 -2.19 19.93
CA ALA A 116 -13.01 -2.11 18.48
C ALA A 116 -13.97 -1.06 17.88
N LEU A 117 -15.19 -0.97 18.39
CA LEU A 117 -16.16 0.06 17.95
C LEU A 117 -15.70 1.47 18.32
N ASP A 118 -15.16 1.64 19.53
CA ASP A 118 -14.64 2.91 20.02
C ASP A 118 -13.45 3.39 19.15
N MET A 119 -12.48 2.52 18.94
CA MET A 119 -11.30 2.79 18.11
C MET A 119 -11.67 3.25 16.70
N LEU A 120 -12.78 2.73 16.14
CA LEU A 120 -13.26 3.09 14.80
C LEU A 120 -14.29 4.24 14.82
N GLY A 121 -14.57 4.84 15.98
CA GLY A 121 -15.56 5.91 16.14
C GLY A 121 -16.96 5.46 15.76
N LEU A 122 -17.34 4.23 16.14
CA LEU A 122 -18.64 3.62 15.86
C LEU A 122 -19.47 3.37 17.13
N SER A 123 -19.01 3.80 18.32
CA SER A 123 -19.69 3.57 19.59
C SER A 123 -21.14 4.07 19.59
N ASP A 124 -21.38 5.29 19.10
CA ASP A 124 -22.73 5.89 19.01
C ASP A 124 -23.66 5.17 18.02
N ALA A 125 -23.09 4.42 17.08
CA ALA A 125 -23.81 3.68 16.08
C ALA A 125 -23.91 2.18 16.39
N ALA A 126 -23.27 1.70 17.45
CA ALA A 126 -23.16 0.28 17.79
C ALA A 126 -24.50 -0.46 17.81
N GLY A 127 -25.55 0.19 18.31
CA GLY A 127 -26.91 -0.34 18.40
C GLY A 127 -27.77 -0.15 17.14
N LYS A 128 -27.28 0.51 16.08
CA LYS A 128 -28.03 0.67 14.85
C LYS A 128 -27.81 -0.54 13.93
N SER A 129 -28.86 -0.97 13.24
CA SER A 129 -28.79 -1.99 12.19
C SER A 129 -27.82 -1.57 11.09
N VAL A 130 -26.96 -2.49 10.62
CA VAL A 130 -25.92 -2.21 9.63
C VAL A 130 -26.50 -1.77 8.27
N LYS A 131 -27.74 -2.15 7.95
CA LYS A 131 -28.44 -1.63 6.75
C LYS A 131 -28.53 -0.10 6.72
N ASN A 132 -28.51 0.56 7.90
CA ASN A 132 -28.61 2.01 8.04
C ASN A 132 -27.22 2.69 8.16
N TYR A 133 -26.15 1.93 8.01
CA TYR A 133 -24.78 2.46 8.00
C TYR A 133 -24.47 3.09 6.65
N SER A 134 -23.76 4.23 6.66
CA SER A 134 -23.15 4.76 5.43
C SER A 134 -22.03 3.83 4.94
N LEU A 135 -21.58 4.03 3.70
CA LEU A 135 -20.44 3.27 3.16
C LEU A 135 -19.24 3.37 4.08
N GLY A 136 -18.85 4.59 4.49
CA GLY A 136 -17.71 4.78 5.40
C GLY A 136 -17.88 4.15 6.79
N MET A 137 -19.12 4.05 7.30
CA MET A 137 -19.38 3.30 8.52
C MET A 137 -19.22 1.79 8.31
N LYS A 138 -19.65 1.25 7.16
CA LYS A 138 -19.48 -0.16 6.81
C LYS A 138 -17.99 -0.50 6.64
N GLU A 139 -17.22 0.36 5.99
CA GLU A 139 -15.76 0.18 5.87
C GLU A 139 -15.09 0.17 7.24
N ARG A 140 -15.40 1.13 8.10
CA ARG A 140 -14.88 1.17 9.48
C ARG A 140 -15.29 -0.07 10.29
N LEU A 141 -16.53 -0.52 10.17
CA LEU A 141 -16.98 -1.76 10.82
C LEU A 141 -16.22 -2.99 10.28
N GLY A 142 -15.88 -3.00 8.99
CA GLY A 142 -15.05 -4.03 8.37
C GLY A 142 -13.66 -4.08 9.00
N ILE A 143 -13.02 -2.91 9.15
CA ILE A 143 -11.72 -2.80 9.82
C ILE A 143 -11.85 -3.21 11.30
N ALA A 144 -12.91 -2.76 12.02
CA ALA A 144 -13.17 -3.20 13.40
C ALA A 144 -13.22 -4.72 13.51
N ARG A 145 -13.93 -5.39 12.59
CA ARG A 145 -14.00 -6.84 12.51
C ARG A 145 -12.63 -7.48 12.25
N ALA A 146 -11.84 -6.90 11.35
CA ALA A 146 -10.54 -7.44 10.98
C ALA A 146 -9.50 -7.34 12.12
N ILE A 147 -9.59 -6.29 12.95
CA ILE A 147 -8.65 -6.09 14.09
C ILE A 147 -9.13 -6.69 15.41
N LEU A 148 -10.39 -7.12 15.49
CA LEU A 148 -11.07 -7.55 16.71
C LEU A 148 -10.33 -8.63 17.49
N CYS A 149 -9.74 -9.59 16.76
CA CYS A 149 -8.97 -10.70 17.34
C CYS A 149 -7.48 -10.39 17.52
N LYS A 150 -7.09 -9.11 17.47
CA LYS A 150 -5.70 -8.62 17.62
C LYS A 150 -4.71 -9.32 16.67
N PRO A 151 -4.89 -9.20 15.36
CA PRO A 151 -4.03 -9.84 14.39
C PRO A 151 -2.61 -9.25 14.43
N GLU A 152 -1.62 -10.05 14.03
CA GLU A 152 -0.26 -9.57 13.80
C GLU A 152 -0.06 -9.00 12.38
N LEU A 153 -0.90 -9.45 11.43
CA LEU A 153 -0.90 -9.03 10.03
C LEU A 153 -2.32 -8.65 9.59
N LEU A 154 -2.48 -7.44 9.07
CA LEU A 154 -3.74 -6.91 8.54
C LEU A 154 -3.62 -6.71 7.03
N ILE A 155 -4.55 -7.25 6.25
CA ILE A 155 -4.57 -7.16 4.79
C ILE A 155 -5.85 -6.44 4.35
N LEU A 156 -5.69 -5.30 3.68
CA LEU A 156 -6.79 -4.42 3.29
C LEU A 156 -6.75 -4.14 1.78
N ASP A 157 -7.77 -4.59 1.06
CA ASP A 157 -7.90 -4.36 -0.37
C ASP A 157 -8.74 -3.10 -0.62
N GLU A 158 -8.07 -2.03 -1.07
CA GLU A 158 -8.65 -0.71 -1.38
C GLU A 158 -9.60 -0.13 -0.30
N PRO A 159 -9.20 -0.08 1.00
CA PRO A 159 -10.11 0.25 2.11
C PRO A 159 -10.58 1.71 2.13
N THR A 160 -10.03 2.56 1.30
CA THR A 160 -10.40 3.98 1.14
C THR A 160 -11.32 4.22 -0.05
N ASN A 161 -11.59 3.18 -0.85
CA ASN A 161 -12.36 3.33 -2.09
C ASN A 161 -13.81 3.77 -1.81
N GLY A 162 -14.25 4.83 -2.49
CA GLY A 162 -15.60 5.37 -2.34
C GLY A 162 -15.84 6.20 -1.08
N LEU A 163 -14.80 6.48 -0.29
CA LEU A 163 -14.88 7.40 0.83
C LEU A 163 -14.64 8.85 0.38
N ASP A 164 -15.21 9.78 1.14
CA ASP A 164 -14.89 11.19 1.02
C ASP A 164 -13.47 11.49 1.56
N PRO A 165 -12.86 12.64 1.23
CA PRO A 165 -11.50 12.97 1.68
C PRO A 165 -11.31 12.94 3.20
N ALA A 166 -12.34 13.28 3.97
CA ALA A 166 -12.28 13.23 5.43
C ALA A 166 -12.25 11.79 5.94
N GLY A 167 -13.10 10.92 5.39
CA GLY A 167 -13.11 9.48 5.69
C GLY A 167 -11.81 8.80 5.31
N MET A 168 -11.25 9.12 4.12
CA MET A 168 -9.94 8.61 3.69
C MET A 168 -8.82 8.98 4.68
N LYS A 169 -8.81 10.25 5.14
CA LYS A 169 -7.85 10.69 6.16
C LYS A 169 -8.01 9.93 7.46
N GLN A 170 -9.24 9.77 7.96
CA GLN A 170 -9.52 9.02 9.18
C GLN A 170 -9.01 7.58 9.12
N ILE A 171 -9.24 6.89 8.00
CA ILE A 171 -8.73 5.52 7.81
C ILE A 171 -7.19 5.50 7.82
N ARG A 172 -6.54 6.44 7.11
CA ARG A 172 -5.07 6.51 7.10
C ARG A 172 -4.48 6.75 8.49
N ASP A 173 -5.03 7.70 9.22
CA ASP A 173 -4.57 8.01 10.58
C ASP A 173 -4.75 6.80 11.51
N LEU A 174 -5.87 6.09 11.40
CA LEU A 174 -6.14 4.84 12.10
C LEU A 174 -5.10 3.77 11.77
N LEU A 175 -4.82 3.53 10.48
CA LEU A 175 -3.85 2.50 10.06
C LEU A 175 -2.45 2.81 10.59
N LYS A 176 -2.03 4.09 10.60
CA LYS A 176 -0.79 4.51 11.25
C LYS A 176 -0.78 4.16 12.73
N THR A 177 -1.83 4.51 13.46
CA THR A 177 -1.97 4.17 14.88
C THR A 177 -1.90 2.67 15.12
N LEU A 178 -2.61 1.85 14.32
CA LEU A 178 -2.58 0.40 14.43
C LEU A 178 -1.17 -0.17 14.22
N CYS A 179 -0.41 0.40 13.29
CA CYS A 179 0.97 -0.03 13.05
C CYS A 179 1.92 0.45 14.17
N THR A 180 1.91 1.75 14.51
CA THR A 180 2.90 2.35 15.43
C THR A 180 2.65 2.01 16.89
N GLU A 181 1.39 2.01 17.34
CA GLU A 181 1.04 1.84 18.75
C GLU A 181 0.68 0.38 19.10
N TYR A 182 0.07 -0.33 18.15
CA TYR A 182 -0.35 -1.72 18.38
C TYR A 182 0.58 -2.74 17.75
N GLY A 183 1.59 -2.30 16.96
CA GLY A 183 2.58 -3.17 16.34
C GLY A 183 2.04 -4.09 15.25
N ILE A 184 0.88 -3.78 14.68
CA ILE A 184 0.24 -4.56 13.62
C ILE A 184 0.97 -4.27 12.31
N THR A 185 1.41 -5.31 11.62
CA THR A 185 1.92 -5.17 10.24
C THR A 185 0.74 -5.03 9.29
N ILE A 186 0.81 -4.11 8.34
CA ILE A 186 -0.31 -3.81 7.46
C ILE A 186 0.12 -3.93 5.99
N MET A 187 -0.65 -4.68 5.20
CA MET A 187 -0.60 -4.64 3.74
C MET A 187 -1.88 -3.96 3.23
N ILE A 188 -1.71 -2.84 2.53
CA ILE A 188 -2.82 -2.08 1.95
C ILE A 188 -2.67 -1.95 0.44
N SER A 189 -3.72 -2.24 -0.33
CA SER A 189 -3.73 -1.95 -1.77
C SER A 189 -4.38 -0.60 -2.07
N SER A 190 -3.88 0.06 -3.10
CA SER A 190 -4.51 1.23 -3.72
C SER A 190 -4.12 1.35 -5.20
N HIS A 191 -4.95 2.05 -5.95
CA HIS A 191 -4.60 2.50 -7.30
C HIS A 191 -4.17 3.97 -7.32
N ILE A 192 -4.15 4.65 -6.16
CA ILE A 192 -3.82 6.06 -5.99
C ILE A 192 -2.48 6.18 -5.26
N LEU A 193 -1.47 6.68 -5.96
CA LEU A 193 -0.10 6.81 -5.44
C LEU A 193 -0.04 7.67 -4.16
N SER A 194 -0.69 8.83 -4.16
CA SER A 194 -0.65 9.77 -3.03
C SER A 194 -1.26 9.21 -1.73
N GLU A 195 -2.16 8.24 -1.83
CA GLU A 195 -2.68 7.53 -0.65
C GLU A 195 -1.59 6.68 -0.01
N ILE A 196 -0.89 5.90 -0.83
CA ILE A 196 0.18 5.00 -0.39
C ILE A 196 1.37 5.80 0.13
N GLU A 197 1.84 6.82 -0.61
CA GLU A 197 2.96 7.68 -0.19
C GLU A 197 2.74 8.31 1.19
N SER A 198 1.49 8.58 1.54
CA SER A 198 1.16 9.25 2.81
C SER A 198 1.29 8.34 4.03
N ILE A 199 1.31 7.01 3.88
CA ILE A 199 1.29 6.07 5.02
C ILE A 199 2.27 4.92 4.94
N ALA A 200 2.71 4.50 3.74
CA ALA A 200 3.52 3.30 3.58
C ALA A 200 4.99 3.52 3.94
N ASP A 201 5.62 2.49 4.46
CA ASP A 201 7.08 2.41 4.68
C ASP A 201 7.79 1.79 3.46
N THR A 202 7.13 0.82 2.82
CA THR A 202 7.60 0.13 1.62
C THR A 202 6.46 0.07 0.60
N VAL A 203 6.78 0.25 -0.67
CA VAL A 203 5.82 0.20 -1.78
C VAL A 203 6.21 -0.88 -2.77
N GLY A 204 5.28 -1.80 -3.04
CA GLY A 204 5.34 -2.75 -4.14
C GLY A 204 4.46 -2.29 -5.29
N VAL A 205 5.01 -2.16 -6.49
CA VAL A 205 4.26 -1.74 -7.68
C VAL A 205 4.01 -2.94 -8.57
N ILE A 206 2.74 -3.21 -8.87
CA ILE A 206 2.32 -4.28 -9.76
C ILE A 206 1.61 -3.72 -10.99
N ASN A 207 1.90 -4.29 -12.16
CA ASN A 207 1.20 -3.97 -13.39
C ASN A 207 1.05 -5.23 -14.25
N HIS A 208 -0.13 -5.45 -14.82
CA HIS A 208 -0.45 -6.63 -15.64
C HIS A 208 -0.01 -7.98 -15.01
N GLY A 209 -0.18 -8.11 -13.70
CA GLY A 209 0.16 -9.32 -12.96
C GLY A 209 1.64 -9.52 -12.64
N VAL A 210 2.51 -8.58 -12.97
CA VAL A 210 3.96 -8.66 -12.76
C VAL A 210 4.41 -7.57 -11.80
N MET A 211 5.29 -7.93 -10.84
CA MET A 211 5.95 -6.93 -9.98
C MET A 211 6.92 -6.09 -10.79
N MET A 212 6.69 -4.79 -10.81
CA MET A 212 7.57 -3.83 -11.48
C MET A 212 8.72 -3.40 -10.57
N LYS A 213 8.43 -3.15 -9.30
CA LYS A 213 9.41 -2.68 -8.31
C LYS A 213 8.90 -2.89 -6.90
N GLU A 214 9.83 -3.12 -5.98
CA GLU A 214 9.61 -3.05 -4.53
C GLU A 214 10.68 -2.11 -3.96
N ILE A 215 10.26 -1.04 -3.26
CA ILE A 215 11.15 0.03 -2.82
C ILE A 215 10.68 0.63 -1.49
N SER A 216 11.58 0.93 -0.58
CA SER A 216 11.24 1.63 0.65
C SER A 216 11.04 3.13 0.41
N MET A 217 10.13 3.77 1.17
CA MET A 217 9.93 5.22 1.08
C MET A 217 11.19 6.00 1.46
N LYS A 218 12.02 5.46 2.37
CA LYS A 218 13.33 6.04 2.71
C LYS A 218 14.29 6.09 1.53
N GLU A 219 14.30 5.03 0.69
CA GLU A 219 15.12 5.03 -0.54
C GLU A 219 14.58 6.04 -1.56
N ILE A 220 13.25 6.16 -1.69
CA ILE A 220 12.63 7.19 -2.55
C ILE A 220 13.00 8.59 -2.08
N GLU A 221 12.91 8.86 -0.78
CA GLU A 221 13.31 10.15 -0.19
C GLU A 221 14.80 10.45 -0.46
N GLN A 222 15.68 9.47 -0.28
CA GLN A 222 17.11 9.63 -0.55
C GLN A 222 17.38 9.90 -2.04
N MET A 223 16.68 9.20 -2.94
CA MET A 223 16.77 9.46 -4.39
C MET A 223 16.22 10.84 -4.77
N SER A 224 15.15 11.29 -4.11
CA SER A 224 14.52 12.58 -4.36
C SER A 224 15.30 13.76 -3.78
N LEU A 225 16.14 13.52 -2.76
CA LEU A 225 17.05 14.52 -2.20
C LEU A 225 18.31 14.72 -3.05
N ALA A 226 18.67 13.75 -3.91
CA ALA A 226 19.79 13.83 -4.82
C ALA A 226 19.37 14.46 -6.15
N TYR A 227 19.35 15.77 -6.22
CA TYR A 227 19.20 16.50 -7.46
C TYR A 227 20.32 17.53 -7.63
N ILE A 228 20.66 17.85 -8.87
CA ILE A 228 21.49 19.00 -9.19
C ILE A 228 20.56 20.17 -9.47
N GLU A 229 20.63 21.24 -8.66
CA GLU A 229 19.93 22.49 -8.96
C GLU A 229 20.82 23.36 -9.84
N LEU A 230 20.30 23.71 -10.98
CA LEU A 230 20.97 24.52 -12.00
C LEU A 230 20.23 25.83 -12.16
N SER A 231 20.91 26.94 -11.89
CA SER A 231 20.40 28.29 -12.18
C SER A 231 20.96 28.79 -13.52
N VAL A 232 20.07 29.12 -14.46
CA VAL A 232 20.43 29.54 -15.83
C VAL A 232 19.56 30.69 -16.28
N LEU A 233 20.13 31.58 -17.13
CA LEU A 233 19.39 32.72 -17.69
C LEU A 233 18.28 32.29 -18.65
N ASN A 234 18.43 31.15 -19.33
CA ASN A 234 17.46 30.65 -20.29
C ASN A 234 17.16 29.17 -20.10
N THR A 235 16.12 28.89 -19.31
CA THR A 235 15.69 27.53 -18.96
C THR A 235 15.24 26.72 -20.16
N LYS A 236 14.64 27.33 -21.20
CA LYS A 236 14.22 26.62 -22.42
C LYS A 236 15.41 26.13 -23.22
N LYS A 237 16.45 26.97 -23.38
CA LYS A 237 17.66 26.58 -24.06
C LYS A 237 18.44 25.52 -23.29
N ALA A 238 18.52 25.68 -21.98
CA ALA A 238 19.14 24.68 -21.09
C ALA A 238 18.41 23.33 -21.16
N ALA A 239 17.08 23.30 -21.10
CA ALA A 239 16.28 22.09 -21.21
C ALA A 239 16.52 21.36 -22.55
N TYR A 240 16.60 22.10 -23.66
CA TYR A 240 16.94 21.54 -24.97
C TYR A 240 18.33 20.88 -24.96
N VAL A 241 19.34 21.55 -24.40
CA VAL A 241 20.72 21.02 -24.31
C VAL A 241 20.78 19.79 -23.41
N LEU A 242 20.06 19.78 -22.29
CA LEU A 242 19.97 18.63 -21.39
C LEU A 242 19.42 17.41 -22.10
N SER A 243 18.30 17.53 -22.77
CA SER A 243 17.65 16.40 -23.46
C SER A 243 18.46 15.97 -24.71
N GLU A 244 18.77 16.89 -25.64
CA GLU A 244 19.32 16.55 -26.95
C GLU A 244 20.84 16.28 -26.95
N LYS A 245 21.60 16.87 -26.02
CA LYS A 245 23.05 16.75 -26.00
C LYS A 245 23.59 15.86 -24.91
N LEU A 246 22.87 15.79 -23.77
CA LEU A 246 23.27 14.97 -22.61
C LEU A 246 22.40 13.73 -22.42
N GLY A 247 21.27 13.62 -23.15
CA GLY A 247 20.33 12.51 -22.99
C GLY A 247 19.66 12.48 -21.62
N VAL A 248 19.56 13.64 -20.97
CA VAL A 248 18.96 13.80 -19.64
C VAL A 248 17.48 14.12 -19.83
N ASP A 249 16.62 13.18 -19.56
CA ASP A 249 15.16 13.36 -19.68
C ASP A 249 14.47 13.57 -18.32
N ASN A 250 15.16 13.23 -17.21
CA ASN A 250 14.61 13.37 -15.87
C ASN A 250 15.01 14.70 -15.22
N PHE A 251 14.38 15.79 -15.68
CA PHE A 251 14.55 17.11 -15.08
C PHE A 251 13.22 17.86 -15.00
N LYS A 252 13.17 18.88 -14.13
CA LYS A 252 12.00 19.74 -13.94
C LYS A 252 12.40 21.20 -13.90
N ILE A 253 11.75 22.04 -14.69
CA ILE A 253 11.84 23.50 -14.56
C ILE A 253 10.98 23.91 -13.36
N ILE A 254 11.58 24.51 -12.35
CA ILE A 254 10.92 24.90 -11.11
C ILE A 254 10.46 26.35 -11.15
N GLU A 255 11.34 27.24 -11.65
CA GLU A 255 11.14 28.68 -11.77
C GLU A 255 11.73 29.15 -13.10
N ASP A 256 11.51 30.40 -13.48
CA ASP A 256 11.97 30.95 -14.76
C ASP A 256 13.49 30.78 -14.99
N GLU A 257 14.28 30.68 -13.94
CA GLU A 257 15.74 30.58 -13.97
C GLU A 257 16.30 29.31 -13.32
N LYS A 258 15.45 28.34 -12.88
CA LYS A 258 15.90 27.14 -12.16
C LYS A 258 15.42 25.86 -12.77
N ILE A 259 16.35 24.92 -12.92
CA ILE A 259 16.10 23.54 -13.35
C ILE A 259 16.65 22.59 -12.28
N ARG A 260 15.85 21.60 -11.86
CA ARG A 260 16.31 20.48 -11.06
C ARG A 260 16.47 19.25 -11.93
N ILE A 261 17.64 18.65 -11.86
CA ILE A 261 18.01 17.44 -12.60
C ILE A 261 18.09 16.29 -11.60
N TYR A 262 17.26 15.26 -11.82
CA TYR A 262 17.15 14.08 -10.94
C TYR A 262 17.91 12.87 -11.47
N ASP A 263 18.76 13.07 -12.47
CA ASP A 263 19.58 12.01 -13.07
C ASP A 263 20.91 11.88 -12.33
N SER A 264 21.10 10.74 -11.64
CA SER A 264 22.30 10.44 -10.85
C SER A 264 23.53 10.08 -11.71
N HIS A 265 23.36 9.88 -13.01
CA HIS A 265 24.45 9.49 -13.93
C HIS A 265 25.17 10.68 -14.55
N VAL A 266 24.66 11.89 -14.37
CA VAL A 266 25.25 13.10 -14.96
C VAL A 266 26.21 13.76 -13.97
N SER A 267 27.47 13.89 -14.36
CA SER A 267 28.43 14.61 -13.54
C SER A 267 28.23 16.13 -13.70
N THR A 268 28.41 16.86 -12.58
CA THR A 268 28.36 18.34 -12.60
C THR A 268 29.38 18.97 -13.55
N GLN A 269 30.51 18.27 -13.79
CA GLN A 269 31.55 18.72 -14.74
C GLN A 269 31.09 18.61 -16.19
N ASP A 270 30.49 17.46 -16.58
CA ASP A 270 29.98 17.26 -17.94
C ASP A 270 28.81 18.19 -18.23
N LEU A 271 27.97 18.42 -17.22
CA LEU A 271 26.83 19.32 -17.27
C LEU A 271 27.29 20.75 -17.55
N SER A 272 28.19 21.28 -16.72
CA SER A 272 28.73 22.65 -16.87
C SER A 272 29.46 22.85 -18.21
N LYS A 273 30.29 21.87 -18.61
CA LYS A 273 31.02 21.90 -19.86
C LYS A 273 30.09 21.91 -21.08
N THR A 274 29.08 21.03 -21.10
CA THR A 274 28.17 20.92 -22.24
C THR A 274 27.26 22.15 -22.35
N LEU A 275 26.78 22.68 -21.22
CA LEU A 275 25.99 23.90 -21.19
C LEU A 275 26.80 25.09 -21.73
N ALA A 276 28.05 25.28 -21.28
CA ALA A 276 28.93 26.34 -21.72
C ALA A 276 29.25 26.24 -23.23
N LEU A 277 29.51 25.02 -23.73
CA LEU A 277 29.77 24.79 -25.17
C LEU A 277 28.55 25.08 -26.08
N ASN A 278 27.36 25.15 -25.53
CA ASN A 278 26.12 25.45 -26.23
C ASN A 278 25.56 26.83 -25.86
N ASP A 279 26.44 27.77 -25.40
CA ASP A 279 26.08 29.14 -25.03
C ASP A 279 24.90 29.25 -24.05
N VAL A 280 24.85 28.37 -23.06
CA VAL A 280 23.95 28.48 -21.94
C VAL A 280 24.71 29.05 -20.76
N GLU A 281 24.31 30.26 -20.32
CA GLU A 281 24.91 30.89 -19.16
C GLU A 281 24.38 30.27 -17.89
N VAL A 282 25.28 29.63 -17.13
CA VAL A 282 25.02 29.05 -15.82
C VAL A 282 25.34 30.08 -14.75
N ILE A 283 24.39 30.36 -13.87
CA ILE A 283 24.53 31.32 -12.80
C ILE A 283 25.11 30.62 -11.55
N SER A 284 24.61 29.42 -11.24
CA SER A 284 25.07 28.59 -10.12
C SER A 284 24.64 27.12 -10.31
#